data_fd577a1fdfa2203accb0ab01110e58f5
#
_entry.id   fd577a1fdfa2203accb0ab01110e58f5
#
_cell.length_a   1.000
_cell.length_b   1.000
_cell.length_c   1.000
_cell.angle_alpha   90.00
_cell.angle_beta   90.00
_cell.angle_gamma   90.00
#
_symmetry.space_group_name_H-M   'P 1'
#
loop_
_entity.id
_entity.type
_entity.pdbx_description
1 polymer ?
#
loop_
_entity_poly.entity_id
_entity_poly.type
_entity_poly.pdbx_seq_one_letter_code
_entity_poly.pdbx_strand_id
1 'polypeptide(L)'
;MKRRNVLKMAVAPLLSAQPRRRPNLLFVIADEWRAQALSFNGDTNVATPVLDKLAKESICFDNAISGCPVCCPARASIMTGQYPLTNGVFINDVELKPSSPTLAESFAEAGYKTGYIGKWHLYGSPDGNYGRRLAPVPADKRLGFDYWKACECTHEYNHSLYYEGNDPTPKYWHGYDAFSQTDDACRFIEDRAKSSDPFFLFLSLGPPHFPYPTAPEKYQAMYAKRALALRPNIPEAKRAEAEVILRGYYAHMAALDECFSHLLGTLQKQDIDEDTIVVFTSDHGDMMLSQGLTTKLYPWDESVRIPFLLRYPRKFGRSGRRVKTMLNMPDMMPTLLSLAGVKVPDAVQGRDVLDAKETEPSAFINLAVPITEARKYGFAEYRGLRDKRYTYVRSIQGPWLLYDNERDPFQMHNLCGKSESAKIHMALERQLDARLRSLKDEFLPASEYIKRAGVGHYREVNVPVGHTKSPWGDWESTYTSG
;
A
#
# COMPACT_ATOMS: atom_id res chain seq x y z
N MET A 1 49.06 48.22 -48.51
CA MET A 1 47.70 47.65 -48.56
C MET A 1 47.56 46.60 -47.46
N LYS A 2 46.89 46.93 -46.35
CA LYS A 2 46.66 46.00 -45.23
C LYS A 2 45.25 45.40 -45.39
N ARG A 3 45.15 44.06 -45.57
CA ARG A 3 43.87 43.35 -45.64
C ARG A 3 43.33 43.20 -44.23
N ARG A 4 42.14 43.73 -43.97
CA ARG A 4 41.36 43.51 -42.71
C ARG A 4 40.64 42.15 -42.82
N ASN A 5 41.01 41.20 -41.95
CA ASN A 5 40.22 39.97 -41.72
C ASN A 5 39.01 40.33 -40.94
N VAL A 6 37.81 40.15 -41.48
CA VAL A 6 36.54 40.25 -40.78
C VAL A 6 36.22 38.87 -40.24
N LEU A 7 36.32 38.72 -38.88
CA LEU A 7 35.90 37.53 -38.20
C LEU A 7 34.36 37.48 -38.19
N LYS A 8 33.77 36.55 -38.94
CA LYS A 8 32.33 36.24 -38.84
C LYS A 8 32.09 35.43 -37.55
N MET A 9 31.55 36.05 -36.53
CA MET A 9 30.98 35.34 -35.37
C MET A 9 29.74 34.56 -35.80
N ALA A 10 29.81 33.26 -35.76
CA ALA A 10 28.65 32.39 -35.93
C ALA A 10 27.85 32.44 -34.62
N VAL A 11 26.67 33.04 -34.67
CA VAL A 11 25.67 32.97 -33.59
C VAL A 11 25.07 31.57 -33.63
N ALA A 12 25.46 30.71 -32.67
CA ALA A 12 24.78 29.43 -32.46
C ALA A 12 23.34 29.73 -32.01
N PRO A 13 22.33 29.05 -32.58
CA PRO A 13 20.97 29.23 -32.11
C PRO A 13 20.88 28.73 -30.64
N LEU A 14 20.43 29.59 -29.76
CA LEU A 14 19.97 29.21 -28.42
C LEU A 14 18.83 28.20 -28.61
N LEU A 15 19.12 26.93 -28.44
CA LEU A 15 18.12 25.90 -28.26
C LEU A 15 17.28 26.33 -27.06
N SER A 16 16.10 26.90 -27.30
CA SER A 16 15.10 27.12 -26.26
C SER A 16 14.81 25.75 -25.62
N ALA A 17 15.24 25.56 -24.38
CA ALA A 17 14.87 24.38 -23.61
C ALA A 17 13.35 24.35 -23.61
N GLN A 18 12.75 23.40 -24.32
CA GLN A 18 11.31 23.15 -24.19
C GLN A 18 11.00 22.95 -22.71
N PRO A 19 9.91 23.52 -22.19
CA PRO A 19 9.54 23.31 -20.80
C PRO A 19 9.47 21.80 -20.58
N ARG A 20 10.20 21.30 -19.57
CA ARG A 20 10.24 19.88 -19.24
C ARG A 20 8.81 19.39 -19.06
N ARG A 21 8.34 18.52 -19.93
CA ARG A 21 7.03 17.88 -19.82
C ARG A 21 6.96 17.19 -18.45
N ARG A 22 5.91 17.47 -17.67
CA ARG A 22 5.68 16.77 -16.40
C ARG A 22 5.49 15.27 -16.65
N PRO A 23 6.03 14.38 -15.80
CA PRO A 23 5.89 12.95 -16.01
C PRO A 23 4.43 12.49 -15.80
N ASN A 24 4.05 11.42 -16.48
CA ASN A 24 2.86 10.66 -16.09
C ASN A 24 3.12 9.90 -14.79
N LEU A 25 2.07 9.51 -14.10
CA LEU A 25 2.14 8.65 -12.92
C LEU A 25 1.17 7.48 -13.07
N LEU A 26 1.70 6.27 -13.06
CA LEU A 26 0.96 5.01 -12.91
C LEU A 26 1.25 4.46 -11.51
N PHE A 27 0.27 4.55 -10.61
CA PHE A 27 0.35 4.03 -9.26
C PHE A 27 -0.48 2.74 -9.17
N VAL A 28 0.17 1.61 -8.94
CA VAL A 28 -0.47 0.31 -8.82
C VAL A 28 -0.33 -0.17 -7.38
N ILE A 29 -1.47 -0.39 -6.73
CA ILE A 29 -1.53 -0.94 -5.39
C ILE A 29 -2.25 -2.29 -5.42
N ALA A 30 -1.66 -3.29 -4.77
CA ALA A 30 -2.32 -4.55 -4.46
C ALA A 30 -2.84 -4.49 -3.02
N ASP A 31 -3.89 -5.25 -2.70
CA ASP A 31 -4.39 -5.37 -1.35
C ASP A 31 -3.73 -6.57 -0.66
N GLU A 32 -3.16 -6.36 0.53
CA GLU A 32 -2.64 -7.43 1.40
C GLU A 32 -1.38 -8.16 0.88
N TRP A 33 -0.54 -7.49 0.06
CA TRP A 33 0.71 -8.07 -0.43
C TRP A 33 1.88 -7.78 0.50
N ARG A 34 2.36 -8.79 1.24
CA ARG A 34 3.53 -8.64 2.12
C ARG A 34 4.84 -8.51 1.35
N ALA A 35 5.77 -7.69 1.84
CA ALA A 35 7.06 -7.44 1.18
C ALA A 35 7.90 -8.72 0.94
N GLN A 36 7.77 -9.71 1.81
CA GLN A 36 8.54 -10.94 1.75
C GLN A 36 8.13 -11.84 0.58
N ALA A 37 6.90 -11.72 0.07
CA ALA A 37 6.35 -12.58 -0.97
C ALA A 37 6.63 -12.03 -2.39
N LEU A 38 7.91 -11.91 -2.72
CA LEU A 38 8.41 -11.49 -4.03
C LEU A 38 9.72 -12.23 -4.32
N SER A 39 9.90 -12.74 -5.54
CA SER A 39 11.09 -13.51 -5.89
C SER A 39 12.37 -12.67 -5.79
N PHE A 40 12.35 -11.39 -6.16
CA PHE A 40 13.52 -10.51 -5.99
C PHE A 40 13.83 -10.17 -4.51
N ASN A 41 12.90 -10.42 -3.58
CA ASN A 41 13.11 -10.33 -2.14
C ASN A 41 13.53 -11.66 -1.51
N GLY A 42 13.72 -12.70 -2.32
CA GLY A 42 14.25 -14.00 -1.89
C GLY A 42 13.20 -15.05 -1.59
N ASP A 43 11.91 -14.82 -1.85
CA ASP A 43 10.90 -15.87 -1.75
C ASP A 43 11.03 -16.84 -2.93
N THR A 44 11.43 -18.08 -2.63
CA THR A 44 11.61 -19.15 -3.63
C THR A 44 10.29 -19.81 -4.04
N ASN A 45 9.20 -19.52 -3.34
CA ASN A 45 7.88 -20.11 -3.63
C ASN A 45 7.16 -19.35 -4.74
N VAL A 46 7.22 -18.02 -4.73
CA VAL A 46 6.47 -17.18 -5.65
C VAL A 46 7.18 -17.03 -7.00
N ALA A 47 6.39 -16.88 -8.07
CA ALA A 47 6.92 -16.60 -9.41
C ALA A 47 6.40 -15.21 -9.87
N THR A 48 7.28 -14.21 -9.82
CA THR A 48 7.00 -12.83 -10.22
C THR A 48 8.06 -12.27 -11.18
N PRO A 49 8.27 -12.92 -12.36
CA PRO A 49 9.37 -12.56 -13.26
C PRO A 49 9.25 -11.15 -13.87
N VAL A 50 8.04 -10.62 -14.03
CA VAL A 50 7.82 -9.27 -14.56
C VAL A 50 8.15 -8.23 -13.49
N LEU A 51 7.72 -8.44 -12.24
CA LEU A 51 8.09 -7.59 -11.12
C LEU A 51 9.59 -7.65 -10.81
N ASP A 52 10.23 -8.80 -11.04
CA ASP A 52 11.70 -8.92 -10.95
C ASP A 52 12.43 -8.05 -11.99
N LYS A 53 11.88 -7.98 -13.21
CA LYS A 53 12.38 -7.05 -14.23
C LYS A 53 12.15 -5.60 -13.83
N LEU A 54 10.95 -5.27 -13.36
CA LEU A 54 10.62 -3.93 -12.89
C LEU A 54 11.57 -3.52 -11.74
N ALA A 55 11.84 -4.42 -10.79
CA ALA A 55 12.77 -4.17 -9.68
C ALA A 55 14.20 -3.84 -10.17
N LYS A 56 14.67 -4.49 -11.23
CA LYS A 56 15.99 -4.20 -11.83
C LYS A 56 16.10 -2.81 -12.45
N GLU A 57 14.98 -2.15 -12.73
CA GLU A 57 14.91 -0.78 -13.26
C GLU A 57 14.37 0.24 -12.23
N SER A 58 14.12 -0.18 -10.98
CA SER A 58 13.46 0.62 -9.95
C SER A 58 14.37 0.96 -8.77
N ILE A 59 13.99 2.01 -8.04
CA ILE A 59 14.41 2.18 -6.66
C ILE A 59 13.52 1.26 -5.81
N CYS A 60 14.11 0.23 -5.19
CA CYS A 60 13.44 -0.72 -4.34
C CYS A 60 13.65 -0.35 -2.87
N PHE A 61 12.59 -0.07 -2.14
CA PHE A 61 12.69 0.31 -0.73
C PHE A 61 12.61 -0.94 0.15
N ASP A 62 13.70 -1.25 0.86
CA ASP A 62 13.75 -2.40 1.77
C ASP A 62 12.87 -2.24 3.00
N ASN A 63 12.60 -0.98 3.38
CA ASN A 63 11.87 -0.61 4.59
C ASN A 63 10.67 0.29 4.25
N ALA A 64 9.80 -0.18 3.35
CA ALA A 64 8.49 0.41 3.14
C ALA A 64 7.51 -0.20 4.16
N ILE A 65 6.86 0.64 4.94
CA ILE A 65 6.07 0.26 6.11
C ILE A 65 4.65 0.78 6.01
N SER A 66 3.68 -0.11 6.16
CA SER A 66 2.30 0.25 6.44
C SER A 66 2.17 0.58 7.93
N GLY A 67 2.21 1.86 8.26
CA GLY A 67 2.23 2.33 9.65
C GLY A 67 0.96 1.99 10.43
N CYS A 68 -0.16 1.81 9.75
CA CYS A 68 -1.39 1.23 10.28
C CYS A 68 -1.84 0.16 9.29
N PRO A 69 -1.53 -1.14 9.55
CA PRO A 69 -1.76 -2.20 8.57
C PRO A 69 -3.24 -2.61 8.50
N VAL A 70 -4.07 -1.68 8.01
CA VAL A 70 -5.52 -1.80 7.83
C VAL A 70 -5.90 -1.07 6.55
N CYS A 71 -6.77 -1.63 5.72
CA CYS A 71 -7.05 -1.13 4.37
C CYS A 71 -7.41 0.37 4.32
N CYS A 72 -8.50 0.80 5.00
CA CYS A 72 -8.93 2.19 4.97
C CYS A 72 -7.90 3.16 5.57
N PRO A 73 -7.31 2.92 6.77
CA PRO A 73 -6.26 3.77 7.33
C PRO A 73 -5.03 3.91 6.43
N ALA A 74 -4.55 2.81 5.83
CA ALA A 74 -3.41 2.84 4.92
C ALA A 74 -3.72 3.66 3.66
N ARG A 75 -4.88 3.41 3.01
CA ARG A 75 -5.33 4.13 1.82
C ARG A 75 -5.57 5.61 2.09
N ALA A 76 -6.21 5.95 3.22
CA ALA A 76 -6.41 7.33 3.66
C ALA A 76 -5.06 8.05 3.86
N SER A 77 -4.07 7.37 4.45
CA SER A 77 -2.73 7.92 4.64
C SER A 77 -2.00 8.19 3.31
N ILE A 78 -2.17 7.33 2.29
CA ILE A 78 -1.63 7.57 0.95
C ILE A 78 -2.30 8.79 0.30
N MET A 79 -3.63 8.92 0.41
CA MET A 79 -4.39 10.00 -0.22
C MET A 79 -4.16 11.37 0.43
N THR A 80 -3.88 11.41 1.73
CA THR A 80 -3.77 12.68 2.49
C THR A 80 -2.36 13.06 2.90
N GLY A 81 -1.41 12.11 2.86
CA GLY A 81 -0.08 12.30 3.44
C GLY A 81 -0.11 12.47 4.97
N GLN A 82 -1.18 12.02 5.64
CA GLN A 82 -1.38 12.17 7.08
C GLN A 82 -1.51 10.82 7.78
N TYR A 83 -1.16 10.80 9.07
CA TYR A 83 -1.38 9.62 9.91
C TYR A 83 -2.87 9.43 10.26
N PRO A 84 -3.31 8.18 10.56
CA PRO A 84 -4.72 7.82 10.74
C PRO A 84 -5.49 8.65 11.76
N LEU A 85 -4.88 9.00 12.90
CA LEU A 85 -5.55 9.84 13.92
C LEU A 85 -5.69 11.29 13.48
N THR A 86 -4.89 11.76 12.53
CA THR A 86 -4.98 13.12 11.96
C THR A 86 -6.03 13.18 10.85
N ASN A 87 -6.04 12.21 9.93
CA ASN A 87 -7.02 12.18 8.84
C ASN A 87 -8.39 11.61 9.27
N GLY A 88 -8.50 11.07 10.49
CA GLY A 88 -9.73 10.54 11.07
C GLY A 88 -10.10 9.12 10.68
N VAL A 89 -9.34 8.47 9.78
CA VAL A 89 -9.61 7.10 9.33
C VAL A 89 -8.64 6.15 10.03
N PHE A 90 -9.01 5.67 11.21
CA PHE A 90 -8.17 4.79 12.05
C PHE A 90 -8.72 3.36 12.18
N ILE A 91 -9.88 3.08 11.57
CA ILE A 91 -10.48 1.74 11.38
C ILE A 91 -11.06 1.64 9.97
N ASN A 92 -11.47 0.43 9.54
CA ASN A 92 -12.19 0.26 8.29
C ASN A 92 -13.58 0.90 8.32
N ASP A 93 -14.11 1.14 7.12
CA ASP A 93 -15.45 1.64 6.86
C ASP A 93 -15.75 3.07 7.37
N VAL A 94 -14.76 3.81 7.84
CA VAL A 94 -14.88 5.24 8.15
C VAL A 94 -14.69 6.04 6.87
N GLU A 95 -15.61 7.00 6.61
CA GLU A 95 -15.52 7.91 5.48
C GLU A 95 -14.33 8.86 5.64
N LEU A 96 -13.48 8.96 4.62
CA LEU A 96 -12.41 9.95 4.59
C LEU A 96 -12.98 11.33 4.26
N LYS A 97 -12.77 12.28 5.17
CA LYS A 97 -13.17 13.70 5.02
C LYS A 97 -11.91 14.56 5.12
N PRO A 98 -11.16 14.73 4.01
CA PRO A 98 -9.91 15.47 4.04
C PRO A 98 -10.14 16.95 4.37
N SER A 99 -9.25 17.53 5.16
CA SER A 99 -9.23 18.96 5.50
C SER A 99 -8.24 19.77 4.65
N SER A 100 -7.58 19.11 3.69
CA SER A 100 -6.55 19.68 2.82
C SER A 100 -6.59 18.93 1.48
N PRO A 101 -6.08 19.52 0.39
CA PRO A 101 -6.03 18.84 -0.90
C PRO A 101 -5.37 17.45 -0.79
N THR A 102 -6.03 16.47 -1.39
CA THR A 102 -5.56 15.08 -1.47
C THR A 102 -4.51 14.92 -2.57
N LEU A 103 -3.93 13.73 -2.65
CA LEU A 103 -2.98 13.37 -3.70
C LEU A 103 -3.55 13.63 -5.11
N ALA A 104 -4.79 13.18 -5.39
CA ALA A 104 -5.37 13.35 -6.71
C ALA A 104 -5.85 14.79 -6.97
N GLU A 105 -6.40 15.48 -5.97
CA GLU A 105 -6.74 16.89 -6.09
C GLU A 105 -5.49 17.74 -6.39
N SER A 106 -4.36 17.48 -5.72
CA SER A 106 -3.10 18.17 -5.99
C SER A 106 -2.58 17.93 -7.41
N PHE A 107 -2.73 16.70 -7.93
CA PHE A 107 -2.40 16.41 -9.33
C PHE A 107 -3.39 17.09 -10.30
N ALA A 108 -4.69 17.06 -10.01
CA ALA A 108 -5.72 17.71 -10.85
C ALA A 108 -5.49 19.23 -10.95
N GLU A 109 -5.22 19.90 -9.82
CA GLU A 109 -4.86 21.33 -9.77
C GLU A 109 -3.60 21.65 -10.58
N ALA A 110 -2.66 20.68 -10.65
CA ALA A 110 -1.48 20.81 -11.48
C ALA A 110 -1.72 20.48 -12.98
N GLY A 111 -2.96 20.21 -13.40
CA GLY A 111 -3.37 19.97 -14.78
C GLY A 111 -3.24 18.51 -15.24
N TYR A 112 -3.10 17.57 -14.33
CA TYR A 112 -3.13 16.14 -14.64
C TYR A 112 -4.56 15.67 -14.93
N LYS A 113 -4.69 14.71 -15.86
CA LYS A 113 -5.91 13.90 -16.01
C LYS A 113 -5.85 12.75 -15.05
N THR A 114 -6.77 12.71 -14.10
CA THR A 114 -6.76 11.76 -12.99
C THR A 114 -7.70 10.59 -13.26
N GLY A 115 -7.28 9.37 -12.92
CA GLY A 115 -8.10 8.17 -13.08
C GLY A 115 -7.97 7.22 -11.89
N TYR A 116 -9.08 6.60 -11.51
CA TYR A 116 -9.13 5.56 -10.48
C TYR A 116 -9.85 4.32 -11.02
N ILE A 117 -9.22 3.15 -10.85
CA ILE A 117 -9.77 1.85 -11.24
C ILE A 117 -9.61 0.88 -10.07
N GLY A 118 -10.67 0.17 -9.69
CA GLY A 118 -10.66 -0.91 -8.71
C GLY A 118 -11.22 -0.55 -7.32
N LYS A 119 -10.62 -1.11 -6.25
CA LYS A 119 -11.11 -0.97 -4.87
C LYS A 119 -10.84 0.42 -4.31
N TRP A 120 -11.90 1.13 -3.86
CA TRP A 120 -11.80 2.46 -3.25
C TRP A 120 -11.58 2.42 -1.74
N HIS A 121 -12.56 1.93 -0.99
CA HIS A 121 -12.59 1.71 0.45
C HIS A 121 -12.36 2.99 1.30
N LEU A 122 -12.85 4.15 0.84
CA LEU A 122 -12.72 5.44 1.54
C LEU A 122 -14.04 6.22 1.63
N TYR A 123 -15.15 5.70 1.06
CA TYR A 123 -16.47 6.30 1.19
C TYR A 123 -17.14 5.98 2.53
N GLY A 124 -16.71 4.87 3.13
CA GLY A 124 -17.19 4.41 4.43
C GLY A 124 -18.51 3.65 4.37
N SER A 125 -18.78 2.91 5.43
CA SER A 125 -20.02 2.13 5.62
C SER A 125 -20.49 2.24 7.08
N PRO A 126 -21.02 3.41 7.49
CA PRO A 126 -21.27 3.73 8.90
C PRO A 126 -22.34 2.87 9.55
N ASP A 127 -23.26 2.30 8.76
CA ASP A 127 -24.30 1.38 9.25
C ASP A 127 -23.79 -0.02 9.62
N GLY A 128 -22.52 -0.30 9.36
CA GLY A 128 -21.87 -1.57 9.67
C GLY A 128 -22.36 -2.79 8.89
N ASN A 129 -23.28 -2.63 7.95
CA ASN A 129 -23.95 -3.72 7.23
C ASN A 129 -23.45 -3.91 5.81
N TYR A 130 -22.20 -3.53 5.50
CA TYR A 130 -21.67 -3.52 4.13
C TYR A 130 -22.52 -2.73 3.10
N GLY A 131 -23.57 -2.03 3.52
CA GLY A 131 -24.50 -1.36 2.64
C GLY A 131 -23.81 -0.39 1.66
N ARG A 132 -22.90 0.44 2.16
CA ARG A 132 -22.12 1.33 1.31
C ARG A 132 -20.98 0.66 0.58
N ARG A 133 -20.52 -0.51 1.00
CA ARG A 133 -19.47 -1.24 0.26
C ARG A 133 -19.90 -1.60 -1.16
N LEU A 134 -21.21 -1.77 -1.38
CA LEU A 134 -21.79 -2.04 -2.68
C LEU A 134 -22.51 -0.82 -3.29
N ALA A 135 -22.40 0.37 -2.68
CA ALA A 135 -23.02 1.58 -3.18
C ALA A 135 -22.11 2.35 -4.17
N PRO A 136 -22.70 3.10 -5.12
CA PRO A 136 -21.91 4.00 -5.96
C PRO A 136 -21.30 5.14 -5.11
N VAL A 137 -20.03 5.44 -5.36
CA VAL A 137 -19.35 6.56 -4.71
C VAL A 137 -19.71 7.86 -5.41
N PRO A 138 -20.34 8.84 -4.73
CA PRO A 138 -20.68 10.14 -5.32
C PRO A 138 -19.45 10.89 -5.84
N ALA A 139 -19.62 11.73 -6.85
CA ALA A 139 -18.50 12.43 -7.49
C ALA A 139 -17.71 13.31 -6.53
N ASP A 140 -18.40 13.99 -5.58
CA ASP A 140 -17.78 14.82 -4.53
C ASP A 140 -17.02 14.01 -3.46
N LYS A 141 -17.09 12.68 -3.49
CA LYS A 141 -16.39 11.77 -2.59
C LYS A 141 -15.24 11.03 -3.26
N ARG A 142 -14.89 11.37 -4.51
CA ARG A 142 -13.82 10.74 -5.27
C ARG A 142 -12.47 11.44 -5.15
N LEU A 143 -12.37 12.45 -4.32
CA LEU A 143 -11.12 13.10 -3.92
C LEU A 143 -10.23 13.56 -5.10
N GLY A 144 -10.85 14.08 -6.18
CA GLY A 144 -10.12 14.62 -7.34
C GLY A 144 -9.88 13.64 -8.48
N PHE A 145 -10.50 12.45 -8.47
CA PHE A 145 -10.46 11.52 -9.60
C PHE A 145 -11.64 11.74 -10.57
N ASP A 146 -11.32 12.06 -11.84
CA ASP A 146 -12.31 12.29 -12.91
C ASP A 146 -12.72 10.99 -13.60
N TYR A 147 -11.74 10.22 -14.13
CA TYR A 147 -12.02 8.90 -14.69
C TYR A 147 -12.26 7.93 -13.54
N TRP A 148 -13.42 7.29 -13.55
CA TRP A 148 -13.86 6.49 -12.43
C TRP A 148 -14.45 5.16 -12.86
N LYS A 149 -13.81 4.05 -12.47
CA LYS A 149 -14.36 2.69 -12.55
C LYS A 149 -14.00 1.92 -11.29
N ALA A 150 -14.79 2.08 -10.24
CA ALA A 150 -14.46 1.56 -8.93
C ALA A 150 -15.67 1.09 -8.14
N CYS A 151 -15.41 0.29 -7.12
CA CYS A 151 -16.36 -0.01 -6.05
C CYS A 151 -15.72 0.32 -4.70
N GLU A 152 -16.56 0.51 -3.68
CA GLU A 152 -16.07 0.77 -2.33
C GLU A 152 -15.23 -0.41 -1.81
N CYS A 153 -15.81 -1.61 -1.75
CA CYS A 153 -15.09 -2.81 -1.36
C CYS A 153 -15.85 -4.08 -1.77
N THR A 154 -15.21 -4.95 -2.54
CA THR A 154 -15.67 -6.32 -2.80
C THR A 154 -14.49 -7.28 -2.79
N HIS A 155 -14.74 -8.55 -2.49
CA HIS A 155 -13.75 -9.62 -2.56
C HIS A 155 -14.23 -10.76 -3.49
N GLU A 156 -15.22 -10.47 -4.35
CA GLU A 156 -15.74 -11.41 -5.33
C GLU A 156 -15.00 -11.26 -6.66
N TYR A 157 -13.75 -11.65 -6.71
CA TYR A 157 -12.83 -11.35 -7.83
C TYR A 157 -13.25 -11.90 -9.19
N ASN A 158 -14.10 -12.91 -9.23
CA ASN A 158 -14.62 -13.50 -10.49
C ASN A 158 -16.01 -12.97 -10.87
N HIS A 159 -16.62 -12.13 -10.02
CA HIS A 159 -17.89 -11.42 -10.27
C HIS A 159 -17.89 -10.05 -9.56
N SER A 160 -16.84 -9.30 -9.79
CA SER A 160 -16.55 -8.07 -9.08
C SER A 160 -17.39 -6.91 -9.59
N LEU A 161 -18.11 -6.26 -8.68
CA LEU A 161 -18.94 -5.08 -8.93
C LEU A 161 -18.07 -3.84 -9.15
N TYR A 162 -18.51 -2.94 -10.07
CA TYR A 162 -17.99 -1.58 -10.15
C TYR A 162 -19.07 -0.60 -10.64
N TYR A 163 -18.79 0.69 -10.45
CA TYR A 163 -19.57 1.79 -11.01
C TYR A 163 -18.68 2.63 -11.92
N GLU A 164 -19.27 3.17 -13.01
CA GLU A 164 -18.55 3.94 -14.01
C GLU A 164 -19.03 5.39 -14.02
N GLY A 165 -18.14 6.33 -13.83
CA GLY A 165 -18.48 7.75 -13.82
C GLY A 165 -19.61 8.04 -12.84
N ASN A 166 -20.61 8.79 -13.27
CA ASN A 166 -21.78 9.14 -12.46
C ASN A 166 -22.98 8.20 -12.65
N ASP A 167 -22.81 7.13 -13.42
CA ASP A 167 -23.85 6.12 -13.62
C ASP A 167 -24.01 5.27 -12.33
N PRO A 168 -25.17 5.31 -11.65
CA PRO A 168 -25.41 4.52 -10.45
C PRO A 168 -25.76 3.07 -10.75
N THR A 169 -25.82 2.68 -12.03
CA THR A 169 -26.13 1.31 -12.44
C THR A 169 -24.92 0.41 -12.16
N PRO A 170 -25.08 -0.65 -11.36
CA PRO A 170 -24.00 -1.59 -11.09
C PRO A 170 -23.57 -2.32 -12.35
N LYS A 171 -22.26 -2.38 -12.56
CA LYS A 171 -21.61 -3.12 -13.64
C LYS A 171 -20.70 -4.18 -13.03
N TYR A 172 -20.34 -5.18 -13.81
CA TYR A 172 -19.48 -6.28 -13.36
C TYR A 172 -18.30 -6.44 -14.30
N TRP A 173 -17.09 -6.59 -13.72
CA TRP A 173 -15.92 -6.94 -14.48
C TRP A 173 -16.06 -8.33 -15.07
N HIS A 174 -15.60 -8.51 -16.30
CA HIS A 174 -15.65 -9.81 -16.96
C HIS A 174 -14.54 -10.73 -16.44
N GLY A 175 -14.92 -11.92 -15.92
CA GLY A 175 -13.99 -12.90 -15.40
C GLY A 175 -13.23 -12.39 -14.16
N TYR A 176 -11.93 -12.72 -14.06
CA TYR A 176 -11.09 -12.27 -12.95
C TYR A 176 -10.83 -10.77 -13.04
N ASP A 177 -11.29 -10.05 -12.05
CA ASP A 177 -11.40 -8.58 -12.07
C ASP A 177 -10.05 -7.87 -12.29
N ALA A 178 -8.95 -8.38 -11.72
CA ALA A 178 -7.64 -7.76 -11.91
C ALA A 178 -7.21 -7.73 -13.38
N PHE A 179 -7.60 -8.72 -14.19
CA PHE A 179 -7.33 -8.70 -15.63
C PHE A 179 -8.16 -7.64 -16.34
N SER A 180 -9.48 -7.62 -16.12
CA SER A 180 -10.37 -6.62 -16.73
C SER A 180 -10.05 -5.19 -16.28
N GLN A 181 -9.68 -4.98 -15.02
CA GLN A 181 -9.21 -3.70 -14.50
C GLN A 181 -7.89 -3.27 -15.16
N THR A 182 -6.98 -4.22 -15.39
CA THR A 182 -5.72 -3.97 -16.10
C THR A 182 -5.95 -3.60 -17.56
N ASP A 183 -6.83 -4.31 -18.25
CA ASP A 183 -7.21 -3.99 -19.64
C ASP A 183 -7.83 -2.59 -19.73
N ASP A 184 -8.63 -2.21 -18.75
CA ASP A 184 -9.22 -0.87 -18.67
C ASP A 184 -8.16 0.19 -18.40
N ALA A 185 -7.19 -0.09 -17.51
CA ALA A 185 -6.04 0.77 -17.26
C ALA A 185 -5.18 0.94 -18.53
N CYS A 186 -4.96 -0.12 -19.30
CA CYS A 186 -4.26 -0.05 -20.58
C CYS A 186 -5.01 0.85 -21.58
N ARG A 187 -6.33 0.71 -21.71
CA ARG A 187 -7.15 1.62 -22.55
C ARG A 187 -7.06 3.07 -22.11
N PHE A 188 -7.14 3.34 -20.79
CA PHE A 188 -6.93 4.68 -20.26
C PHE A 188 -5.55 5.25 -20.67
N ILE A 189 -4.48 4.47 -20.49
CA ILE A 189 -3.12 4.88 -20.86
C ILE A 189 -3.03 5.16 -22.37
N GLU A 190 -3.58 4.29 -23.24
CA GLU A 190 -3.61 4.48 -24.69
C GLU A 190 -4.35 5.76 -25.10
N ASP A 191 -5.45 6.08 -24.43
CA ASP A 191 -6.21 7.31 -24.72
C ASP A 191 -5.48 8.56 -24.22
N ARG A 192 -4.85 8.50 -23.05
CA ARG A 192 -4.08 9.64 -22.51
C ARG A 192 -2.77 9.87 -23.29
N ALA A 193 -2.15 8.84 -23.82
CA ALA A 193 -0.95 8.97 -24.65
C ALA A 193 -1.16 9.82 -25.91
N LYS A 194 -2.40 9.96 -26.39
CA LYS A 194 -2.79 10.81 -27.53
C LYS A 194 -2.80 12.31 -27.18
N SER A 195 -2.74 12.66 -25.89
CA SER A 195 -2.76 14.04 -25.39
C SER A 195 -1.38 14.48 -24.89
N SER A 196 -1.14 15.78 -24.88
CA SER A 196 0.03 16.38 -24.24
C SER A 196 -0.12 16.51 -22.71
N ASP A 197 -1.33 16.40 -22.19
CA ASP A 197 -1.60 16.51 -20.75
C ASP A 197 -1.03 15.30 -20.02
N PRO A 198 -0.33 15.48 -18.91
CA PRO A 198 0.10 14.36 -18.09
C PRO A 198 -1.09 13.69 -17.42
N PHE A 199 -0.97 12.41 -17.10
CA PHE A 199 -2.00 11.68 -16.35
C PHE A 199 -1.48 11.17 -15.01
N PHE A 200 -2.39 11.02 -14.06
CA PHE A 200 -2.24 10.23 -12.84
C PHE A 200 -3.30 9.14 -12.82
N LEU A 201 -2.87 7.89 -12.99
CA LEU A 201 -3.74 6.71 -12.88
C LEU A 201 -3.42 5.96 -11.60
N PHE A 202 -4.45 5.77 -10.76
CA PHE A 202 -4.41 4.92 -9.57
C PHE A 202 -5.15 3.62 -9.86
N LEU A 203 -4.42 2.51 -10.02
CA LEU A 203 -4.97 1.18 -10.23
C LEU A 203 -4.90 0.41 -8.90
N SER A 204 -6.05 0.09 -8.35
CA SER A 204 -6.21 -0.53 -7.03
C SER A 204 -6.77 -1.95 -7.15
N LEU A 205 -5.87 -2.93 -7.23
CA LEU A 205 -6.21 -4.33 -7.39
C LEU A 205 -6.61 -4.95 -6.05
N GLY A 206 -7.71 -5.72 -6.02
CA GLY A 206 -8.20 -6.40 -4.82
C GLY A 206 -7.33 -7.58 -4.38
N PRO A 207 -6.90 -8.48 -5.29
CA PRO A 207 -5.96 -9.54 -4.96
C PRO A 207 -4.57 -8.97 -4.59
N PRO A 208 -3.74 -9.73 -3.82
CA PRO A 208 -3.92 -11.11 -3.36
C PRO A 208 -4.69 -11.26 -2.04
N HIS A 209 -5.44 -10.25 -1.59
CA HIS A 209 -6.32 -10.37 -0.42
C HIS A 209 -7.26 -11.58 -0.59
N PHE A 210 -7.61 -12.26 0.52
CA PHE A 210 -8.53 -13.39 0.44
C PHE A 210 -9.86 -13.03 -0.29
N PRO A 211 -10.61 -14.03 -0.83
CA PRO A 211 -10.49 -15.50 -0.73
C PRO A 211 -9.43 -16.07 -1.70
N TYR A 212 -8.47 -16.81 -1.17
CA TYR A 212 -7.32 -17.32 -1.94
C TYR A 212 -7.68 -18.36 -3.03
N PRO A 213 -8.73 -19.21 -2.89
CA PRO A 213 -9.12 -20.16 -3.93
C PRO A 213 -9.69 -19.53 -5.21
N THR A 214 -9.89 -18.21 -5.24
CA THR A 214 -10.52 -17.51 -6.37
C THR A 214 -9.54 -17.03 -7.46
N ALA A 215 -8.25 -17.28 -7.30
CA ALA A 215 -7.26 -17.03 -8.36
C ALA A 215 -7.62 -17.86 -9.62
N PRO A 216 -7.33 -17.37 -10.85
CA PRO A 216 -7.64 -18.13 -12.06
C PRO A 216 -6.97 -19.50 -12.07
N GLU A 217 -7.65 -20.51 -12.60
CA GLU A 217 -7.24 -21.93 -12.59
C GLU A 217 -5.82 -22.15 -13.11
N LYS A 218 -5.43 -21.45 -14.17
CA LYS A 218 -4.05 -21.45 -14.71
C LYS A 218 -2.99 -21.26 -13.62
N TYR A 219 -3.21 -20.29 -12.71
CA TYR A 219 -2.25 -19.95 -11.66
C TYR A 219 -2.39 -20.86 -10.45
N GLN A 220 -3.60 -21.28 -10.11
CA GLN A 220 -3.79 -22.30 -9.06
C GLN A 220 -3.05 -23.61 -9.43
N ALA A 221 -3.13 -24.03 -10.69
CA ALA A 221 -2.41 -25.22 -11.17
C ALA A 221 -0.89 -25.11 -11.03
N MET A 222 -0.30 -23.91 -11.14
CA MET A 222 1.15 -23.69 -10.92
C MET A 222 1.61 -24.05 -9.51
N TYR A 223 0.74 -23.93 -8.52
CA TYR A 223 1.07 -24.13 -7.11
C TYR A 223 0.46 -25.39 -6.51
N ALA A 224 -0.48 -26.06 -7.19
CA ALA A 224 -1.25 -27.18 -6.65
C ALA A 224 -0.36 -28.33 -6.07
N LYS A 225 0.76 -28.65 -6.74
CA LYS A 225 1.68 -29.72 -6.35
C LYS A 225 3.08 -29.21 -5.97
N ARG A 226 3.28 -27.88 -5.90
CA ARG A 226 4.58 -27.30 -5.58
C ARG A 226 4.89 -27.48 -4.10
N ALA A 227 6.08 -28.01 -3.79
CA ALA A 227 6.58 -27.99 -2.41
C ALA A 227 6.88 -26.55 -2.00
N LEU A 228 6.33 -26.10 -0.87
CA LEU A 228 6.53 -24.75 -0.36
C LEU A 228 7.55 -24.73 0.79
N ALA A 229 8.51 -23.81 0.71
CA ALA A 229 9.40 -23.49 1.82
C ALA A 229 8.68 -22.57 2.79
N LEU A 230 8.13 -23.13 3.87
CA LEU A 230 7.40 -22.37 4.87
C LEU A 230 8.34 -21.57 5.78
N ARG A 231 7.92 -20.38 6.17
CA ARG A 231 8.68 -19.53 7.10
C ARG A 231 8.83 -20.22 8.46
N PRO A 232 9.99 -20.07 9.15
CA PRO A 232 10.25 -20.76 10.42
C PRO A 232 9.36 -20.27 11.57
N ASN A 233 8.79 -19.07 11.48
CA ASN A 233 7.86 -18.53 12.48
C ASN A 233 6.40 -18.99 12.29
N ILE A 234 6.13 -19.92 11.38
CA ILE A 234 4.83 -20.62 11.31
C ILE A 234 4.88 -21.79 12.28
N PRO A 235 3.98 -21.83 13.30
CA PRO A 235 3.92 -22.92 14.26
C PRO A 235 3.69 -24.28 13.56
N GLU A 236 4.31 -25.34 14.09
CA GLU A 236 4.25 -26.68 13.47
C GLU A 236 2.80 -27.14 13.24
N ALA A 237 1.92 -26.94 14.24
CA ALA A 237 0.51 -27.30 14.14
C ALA A 237 -0.29 -26.54 13.04
N LYS A 238 0.28 -25.46 12.51
CA LYS A 238 -0.35 -24.61 11.48
C LYS A 238 0.26 -24.78 10.07
N ARG A 239 1.30 -25.60 9.92
CA ARG A 239 2.05 -25.70 8.66
C ARG A 239 1.22 -26.26 7.50
N ALA A 240 0.39 -27.28 7.75
CA ALA A 240 -0.48 -27.85 6.72
C ALA A 240 -1.54 -26.83 6.24
N GLU A 241 -2.14 -26.08 7.16
CA GLU A 241 -3.08 -24.99 6.87
C GLU A 241 -2.37 -23.87 6.07
N ALA A 242 -1.17 -23.50 6.50
CA ALA A 242 -0.37 -22.47 5.83
C ALA A 242 -0.03 -22.84 4.37
N GLU A 243 0.27 -24.09 4.08
CA GLU A 243 0.49 -24.54 2.70
C GLU A 243 -0.73 -24.32 1.80
N VAL A 244 -1.92 -24.63 2.31
CA VAL A 244 -3.17 -24.47 1.55
C VAL A 244 -3.39 -23.00 1.19
N ILE A 245 -3.35 -22.11 2.17
CA ILE A 245 -3.63 -20.68 1.94
C ILE A 245 -2.52 -20.01 1.11
N LEU A 246 -1.26 -20.36 1.34
CA LEU A 246 -0.12 -19.82 0.59
C LEU A 246 -0.17 -20.20 -0.91
N ARG A 247 -0.67 -21.39 -1.27
CA ARG A 247 -0.83 -21.78 -2.68
C ARG A 247 -1.73 -20.82 -3.42
N GLY A 248 -2.89 -20.50 -2.85
CA GLY A 248 -3.83 -19.55 -3.46
C GLY A 248 -3.31 -18.12 -3.46
N TYR A 249 -2.64 -17.71 -2.37
CA TYR A 249 -2.00 -16.40 -2.26
C TYR A 249 -0.94 -16.18 -3.35
N TYR A 250 -0.04 -17.15 -3.56
CA TYR A 250 0.96 -17.10 -4.64
C TYR A 250 0.33 -17.22 -6.04
N ALA A 251 -0.79 -17.92 -6.17
CA ALA A 251 -1.53 -17.98 -7.43
C ALA A 251 -2.08 -16.60 -7.84
N HIS A 252 -2.66 -15.85 -6.90
CA HIS A 252 -3.06 -14.47 -7.13
C HIS A 252 -1.87 -13.59 -7.53
N MET A 253 -0.74 -13.70 -6.83
CA MET A 253 0.47 -12.92 -7.15
C MET A 253 1.00 -13.19 -8.55
N ALA A 254 1.01 -14.45 -8.98
CA ALA A 254 1.42 -14.81 -10.34
C ALA A 254 0.46 -14.24 -11.41
N ALA A 255 -0.84 -14.19 -11.11
CA ALA A 255 -1.83 -13.53 -11.98
C ALA A 255 -1.60 -12.02 -12.05
N LEU A 256 -1.29 -11.37 -10.92
CA LEU A 256 -0.98 -9.94 -10.90
C LEU A 256 0.36 -9.62 -11.60
N ASP A 257 1.34 -10.50 -11.55
CA ASP A 257 2.60 -10.33 -12.30
C ASP A 257 2.33 -10.26 -13.81
N GLU A 258 1.36 -11.05 -14.35
CA GLU A 258 0.91 -10.94 -15.73
C GLU A 258 0.24 -9.57 -16.02
N CYS A 259 -0.53 -9.03 -15.08
CA CYS A 259 -1.10 -7.67 -15.19
C CYS A 259 0.00 -6.61 -15.42
N PHE A 260 1.11 -6.70 -14.68
CA PHE A 260 2.26 -5.80 -14.88
C PHE A 260 2.88 -5.94 -16.27
N SER A 261 2.89 -7.13 -16.88
CA SER A 261 3.36 -7.31 -18.25
C SER A 261 2.54 -6.48 -19.24
N HIS A 262 1.21 -6.45 -19.09
CA HIS A 262 0.33 -5.67 -19.94
C HIS A 262 0.51 -4.16 -19.73
N LEU A 263 0.57 -3.70 -18.49
CA LEU A 263 0.75 -2.28 -18.15
C LEU A 263 2.07 -1.73 -18.71
N LEU A 264 3.18 -2.41 -18.42
CA LEU A 264 4.51 -1.99 -18.86
C LEU A 264 4.64 -2.08 -20.38
N GLY A 265 4.08 -3.13 -21.00
CA GLY A 265 4.01 -3.29 -22.45
C GLY A 265 3.21 -2.17 -23.11
N THR A 266 2.12 -1.72 -22.52
CA THR A 266 1.32 -0.59 -23.03
C THR A 266 2.10 0.73 -22.97
N LEU A 267 2.78 1.03 -21.87
CA LEU A 267 3.63 2.24 -21.76
C LEU A 267 4.72 2.25 -22.83
N GLN A 268 5.37 1.11 -23.07
CA GLN A 268 6.40 0.97 -24.11
C GLN A 268 5.81 1.13 -25.52
N LYS A 269 4.68 0.49 -25.81
CA LYS A 269 3.99 0.57 -27.11
C LYS A 269 3.54 2.00 -27.45
N GLN A 270 3.17 2.78 -26.42
CA GLN A 270 2.76 4.18 -26.58
C GLN A 270 3.93 5.18 -26.55
N ASP A 271 5.18 4.71 -26.43
CA ASP A 271 6.40 5.53 -26.37
C ASP A 271 6.38 6.59 -25.25
N ILE A 272 5.77 6.27 -24.11
CA ILE A 272 5.70 7.13 -22.91
C ILE A 272 6.38 6.52 -21.70
N ASP A 273 7.02 5.38 -21.85
CA ASP A 273 7.67 4.61 -20.80
C ASP A 273 8.79 5.38 -20.06
N GLU A 274 9.58 6.16 -20.81
CA GLU A 274 10.64 7.03 -20.23
C GLU A 274 10.06 8.17 -19.37
N ASP A 275 8.88 8.65 -19.73
CA ASP A 275 8.20 9.80 -19.13
C ASP A 275 7.14 9.42 -18.10
N THR A 276 7.06 8.14 -17.72
CA THR A 276 6.08 7.66 -16.76
C THR A 276 6.77 7.19 -15.50
N ILE A 277 6.35 7.76 -14.36
CA ILE A 277 6.64 7.24 -13.03
C ILE A 277 5.74 6.02 -12.84
N VAL A 278 6.32 4.86 -12.57
CA VAL A 278 5.59 3.64 -12.23
C VAL A 278 5.88 3.29 -10.79
N VAL A 279 4.83 3.14 -9.99
CA VAL A 279 4.90 2.68 -8.60
C VAL A 279 4.16 1.36 -8.46
N PHE A 280 4.78 0.39 -7.79
CA PHE A 280 4.12 -0.79 -7.26
C PHE A 280 4.25 -0.84 -5.75
N THR A 281 3.11 -1.01 -5.05
CA THR A 281 3.06 -1.13 -3.60
C THR A 281 1.85 -1.96 -3.13
N SER A 282 1.69 -2.08 -1.82
CA SER A 282 0.51 -2.64 -1.15
C SER A 282 0.06 -1.72 -0.03
N ASP A 283 -1.20 -1.87 0.41
CA ASP A 283 -1.72 -1.12 1.57
C ASP A 283 -1.25 -1.73 2.90
N HIS A 284 -1.10 -3.04 2.99
CA HIS A 284 -0.50 -3.78 4.12
C HIS A 284 -0.06 -5.17 3.64
N GLY A 285 0.56 -5.93 4.53
CA GLY A 285 0.87 -7.33 4.31
C GLY A 285 -0.16 -8.28 4.88
N ASP A 286 0.21 -9.56 5.01
CA ASP A 286 -0.58 -10.64 5.60
C ASP A 286 0.33 -11.58 6.41
N MET A 287 -0.12 -11.97 7.57
CA MET A 287 0.60 -12.88 8.47
C MET A 287 0.75 -14.28 7.89
N MET A 288 -0.20 -14.77 7.08
CA MET A 288 -0.13 -16.10 6.46
C MET A 288 0.28 -17.18 7.45
N LEU A 289 -0.32 -17.18 8.64
CA LEU A 289 -0.01 -18.03 9.77
C LEU A 289 1.40 -17.89 10.38
N SER A 290 2.19 -16.92 9.95
CA SER A 290 3.37 -16.50 10.73
C SER A 290 2.92 -16.08 12.13
N GLN A 291 3.66 -16.45 13.16
CA GLN A 291 3.27 -16.29 14.58
C GLN A 291 1.94 -16.97 14.95
N GLY A 292 1.41 -17.86 14.11
CA GLY A 292 0.09 -18.49 14.27
C GLY A 292 -1.09 -17.59 13.94
N LEU A 293 -0.85 -16.43 13.34
CA LEU A 293 -1.84 -15.38 13.07
C LEU A 293 -2.21 -15.33 11.58
N THR A 294 -3.43 -14.91 11.29
CA THR A 294 -3.96 -14.69 9.94
C THR A 294 -4.14 -13.21 9.67
N THR A 295 -4.16 -12.82 8.39
CA THR A 295 -4.46 -11.47 7.90
C THR A 295 -3.48 -10.39 8.42
N LYS A 296 -3.97 -9.23 8.81
CA LYS A 296 -3.26 -7.98 9.12
C LYS A 296 -3.56 -7.52 10.56
N LEU A 297 -3.30 -6.26 10.89
CA LEU A 297 -3.57 -5.60 12.18
C LEU A 297 -2.44 -5.75 13.20
N TYR A 298 -1.38 -6.47 12.89
CA TYR A 298 -0.32 -6.80 13.84
C TYR A 298 0.98 -6.07 13.53
N PRO A 299 1.86 -5.88 14.53
CA PRO A 299 3.09 -5.11 14.35
C PRO A 299 4.29 -5.91 13.79
N TRP A 300 4.09 -7.16 13.37
CA TRP A 300 5.14 -7.99 12.75
C TRP A 300 5.36 -7.63 11.29
N ASP A 301 6.59 -7.87 10.83
CA ASP A 301 7.03 -7.51 9.48
C ASP A 301 6.14 -8.12 8.37
N GLU A 302 5.50 -9.26 8.59
CA GLU A 302 4.56 -9.85 7.64
C GLU A 302 3.31 -9.00 7.41
N SER A 303 2.86 -8.28 8.43
CA SER A 303 1.70 -7.38 8.36
C SER A 303 2.09 -5.96 7.94
N VAL A 304 3.20 -5.42 8.48
CA VAL A 304 3.56 -4.01 8.30
C VAL A 304 4.51 -3.75 7.13
N ARG A 305 5.37 -4.71 6.72
CA ARG A 305 6.27 -4.51 5.59
C ARG A 305 5.59 -4.82 4.28
N ILE A 306 5.64 -3.83 3.38
CA ILE A 306 5.05 -3.88 2.05
C ILE A 306 6.11 -3.73 0.96
N PRO A 307 5.87 -4.19 -0.27
CA PRO A 307 6.70 -3.83 -1.40
C PRO A 307 6.58 -2.33 -1.69
N PHE A 308 7.68 -1.71 -2.13
CA PHE A 308 7.63 -0.40 -2.76
C PHE A 308 8.71 -0.31 -3.82
N LEU A 309 8.28 -0.36 -5.09
CA LEU A 309 9.11 -0.18 -6.27
C LEU A 309 8.75 1.15 -6.92
N LEU A 310 9.75 1.97 -7.21
CA LEU A 310 9.57 3.25 -7.89
C LEU A 310 10.49 3.30 -9.10
N ARG A 311 9.92 3.31 -10.31
CA ARG A 311 10.63 3.40 -11.57
C ARG A 311 10.32 4.73 -12.25
N TYR A 312 11.35 5.45 -12.64
CA TYR A 312 11.25 6.65 -13.48
C TYR A 312 12.52 6.78 -14.33
N PRO A 313 12.55 6.19 -15.55
CA PRO A 313 13.77 6.08 -16.35
C PRO A 313 14.37 7.43 -16.71
N ARG A 314 13.58 8.43 -17.10
CA ARG A 314 14.09 9.78 -17.43
C ARG A 314 14.88 10.41 -16.28
N LYS A 315 14.52 10.16 -15.03
CA LYS A 315 15.20 10.75 -13.86
C LYS A 315 16.30 9.87 -13.31
N PHE A 316 16.07 8.56 -13.23
CA PHE A 316 16.94 7.63 -12.51
C PHE A 316 17.69 6.65 -13.41
N GLY A 317 17.42 6.66 -14.73
CA GLY A 317 17.91 5.65 -15.66
C GLY A 317 17.18 4.32 -15.50
N ARG A 318 17.72 3.28 -16.16
CA ARG A 318 17.18 1.90 -16.13
C ARG A 318 18.03 0.95 -15.28
N SER A 319 18.87 1.48 -14.41
CA SER A 319 19.64 0.68 -13.45
C SER A 319 19.03 0.81 -12.06
N GLY A 320 18.36 -0.24 -11.63
CA GLY A 320 17.70 -0.26 -10.34
C GLY A 320 18.69 -0.32 -9.18
N ARG A 321 18.21 0.08 -8.00
CA ARG A 321 18.98 0.01 -6.75
C ARG A 321 18.08 -0.27 -5.56
N ARG A 322 18.63 -0.94 -4.57
CA ARG A 322 17.97 -1.09 -3.27
C ARG A 322 18.38 0.04 -2.34
N VAL A 323 17.41 0.57 -1.59
CA VAL A 323 17.63 1.62 -0.61
C VAL A 323 17.07 1.21 0.75
N LYS A 324 17.81 1.54 1.81
CA LYS A 324 17.41 1.27 3.21
C LYS A 324 16.68 2.47 3.84
N THR A 325 16.30 3.46 3.03
CA THR A 325 15.50 4.60 3.49
C THR A 325 14.17 4.09 4.03
N MET A 326 13.78 4.61 5.19
CA MET A 326 12.45 4.32 5.75
C MET A 326 11.40 5.07 4.95
N LEU A 327 10.35 4.37 4.56
CA LEU A 327 9.17 4.94 3.91
C LEU A 327 7.94 4.49 4.68
N ASN A 328 7.12 5.42 5.11
CA ASN A 328 5.81 5.13 5.71
C ASN A 328 4.69 5.56 4.76
N MET A 329 3.46 5.11 4.98
CA MET A 329 2.32 5.44 4.12
C MET A 329 2.14 6.94 3.86
N PRO A 330 2.21 7.85 4.88
CA PRO A 330 2.10 9.28 4.65
C PRO A 330 3.20 9.86 3.75
N ASP A 331 4.37 9.22 3.67
CA ASP A 331 5.50 9.70 2.88
C ASP A 331 5.27 9.56 1.36
N MET A 332 4.35 8.68 0.94
CA MET A 332 4.10 8.43 -0.47
C MET A 332 3.58 9.67 -1.20
N MET A 333 2.64 10.40 -0.60
CA MET A 333 2.06 11.62 -1.21
C MET A 333 3.13 12.69 -1.48
N PRO A 334 3.89 13.19 -0.50
CA PRO A 334 4.88 14.24 -0.75
C PRO A 334 6.00 13.77 -1.67
N THR A 335 6.43 12.50 -1.59
CA THR A 335 7.44 11.93 -2.48
C THR A 335 6.99 11.97 -3.94
N LEU A 336 5.76 11.56 -4.24
CA LEU A 336 5.23 11.52 -5.60
C LEU A 336 4.94 12.92 -6.15
N LEU A 337 4.38 13.82 -5.34
CA LEU A 337 4.14 15.20 -5.73
C LEU A 337 5.45 15.93 -6.04
N SER A 338 6.45 15.83 -5.16
CA SER A 338 7.77 16.42 -5.36
C SER A 338 8.46 15.85 -6.60
N LEU A 339 8.38 14.53 -6.81
CA LEU A 339 8.96 13.86 -7.97
C LEU A 339 8.35 14.35 -9.30
N ALA A 340 7.06 14.67 -9.28
CA ALA A 340 6.32 15.20 -10.42
C ALA A 340 6.42 16.74 -10.56
N GLY A 341 7.07 17.43 -9.62
CA GLY A 341 7.16 18.90 -9.61
C GLY A 341 5.82 19.56 -9.26
N VAL A 342 5.01 18.91 -8.45
CA VAL A 342 3.72 19.40 -7.94
C VAL A 342 3.90 19.87 -6.50
N LYS A 343 3.21 20.95 -6.12
CA LYS A 343 3.27 21.50 -4.77
C LYS A 343 2.71 20.51 -3.76
N VAL A 344 3.45 20.28 -2.67
CA VAL A 344 2.98 19.49 -1.52
C VAL A 344 2.13 20.40 -0.63
N PRO A 345 0.90 20.00 -0.23
CA PRO A 345 0.08 20.75 0.71
C PRO A 345 0.73 20.84 2.10
N ASP A 346 0.53 21.97 2.78
CA ASP A 346 1.16 22.27 4.09
C ASP A 346 0.71 21.32 5.23
N ALA A 347 -0.48 20.72 5.10
CA ALA A 347 -1.05 19.82 6.10
C ALA A 347 -0.48 18.39 6.05
N VAL A 348 0.35 18.08 5.06
CA VAL A 348 1.01 16.77 4.93
C VAL A 348 1.98 16.54 6.07
N GLN A 349 1.89 15.36 6.70
CA GLN A 349 2.76 14.94 7.80
C GLN A 349 3.91 14.03 7.32
N GLY A 350 3.72 13.40 6.16
CA GLY A 350 4.76 12.65 5.48
C GLY A 350 5.84 13.56 4.90
N ARG A 351 6.93 12.97 4.43
CA ARG A 351 8.10 13.67 3.87
C ARG A 351 8.48 13.09 2.52
N ASP A 352 9.22 13.84 1.72
CA ASP A 352 9.84 13.34 0.50
C ASP A 352 11.04 12.45 0.84
N VAL A 353 10.89 11.14 0.70
CA VAL A 353 11.95 10.16 1.03
C VAL A 353 13.06 10.10 -0.02
N LEU A 354 12.92 10.82 -1.14
CA LEU A 354 13.96 10.98 -2.15
C LEU A 354 14.83 12.21 -1.89
N ASP A 355 14.43 13.12 -1.00
CA ASP A 355 15.28 14.22 -0.52
C ASP A 355 16.24 13.70 0.56
N ALA A 356 17.53 13.74 0.26
CA ALA A 356 18.58 13.30 1.19
C ALA A 356 18.64 14.07 2.51
N LYS A 357 18.04 15.26 2.58
CA LYS A 357 17.96 16.08 3.80
C LYS A 357 16.86 15.62 4.76
N GLU A 358 15.85 14.96 4.25
CA GLU A 358 14.68 14.48 5.01
C GLU A 358 14.87 13.03 5.45
N THR A 359 15.71 12.78 6.44
CA THR A 359 15.93 11.44 6.97
C THR A 359 15.18 11.22 8.28
N GLU A 360 14.27 10.25 8.28
CA GLU A 360 13.68 9.72 9.51
C GLU A 360 14.33 8.39 9.85
N PRO A 361 14.74 8.18 11.10
CA PRO A 361 15.40 6.93 11.48
C PRO A 361 14.45 5.74 11.53
N SER A 362 13.15 5.99 11.73
CA SER A 362 12.14 4.94 11.95
C SER A 362 10.78 5.32 11.37
N ALA A 363 10.03 4.30 10.91
CA ALA A 363 8.63 4.41 10.61
C ALA A 363 7.79 4.24 11.89
N PHE A 364 6.74 5.05 12.03
CA PHE A 364 5.76 4.91 13.12
C PHE A 364 4.74 3.86 12.76
N ILE A 365 4.51 2.90 13.66
CA ILE A 365 3.47 1.87 13.52
C ILE A 365 2.46 2.00 14.66
N ASN A 366 1.17 1.79 14.34
CA ASN A 366 0.10 2.00 15.31
C ASN A 366 -1.15 1.18 14.98
N LEU A 367 -1.89 0.87 16.02
CA LEU A 367 -3.28 0.42 15.97
C LEU A 367 -4.02 1.16 17.08
N ALA A 368 -4.80 2.17 16.73
CA ALA A 368 -5.52 2.98 17.70
C ALA A 368 -6.72 2.23 18.31
N VAL A 369 -7.36 1.41 17.50
CA VAL A 369 -8.52 0.61 17.90
C VAL A 369 -8.33 -0.79 17.34
N PRO A 370 -8.16 -1.81 18.20
CA PRO A 370 -8.21 -3.21 17.78
C PRO A 370 -9.58 -3.53 17.19
N ILE A 371 -9.59 -4.07 15.98
CA ILE A 371 -10.81 -4.46 15.25
C ILE A 371 -10.68 -5.91 14.77
N THR A 372 -11.80 -6.49 14.32
CA THR A 372 -11.84 -7.83 13.70
C THR A 372 -10.93 -8.85 14.40
N GLU A 373 -9.93 -9.42 13.70
CA GLU A 373 -9.06 -10.47 14.23
C GLU A 373 -8.21 -10.01 15.41
N ALA A 374 -7.70 -8.79 15.39
CA ALA A 374 -6.92 -8.28 16.52
C ALA A 374 -7.74 -8.32 17.80
N ARG A 375 -9.01 -7.91 17.72
CA ARG A 375 -9.93 -7.95 18.84
C ARG A 375 -10.33 -9.39 19.22
N LYS A 376 -10.57 -10.24 18.21
CA LYS A 376 -10.85 -11.68 18.38
C LYS A 376 -9.74 -12.38 19.18
N TYR A 377 -8.47 -12.08 18.89
CA TYR A 377 -7.34 -12.66 19.60
C TYR A 377 -6.92 -11.91 20.87
N GLY A 378 -7.68 -10.89 21.29
CA GLY A 378 -7.42 -10.15 22.53
C GLY A 378 -6.24 -9.17 22.46
N PHE A 379 -5.82 -8.75 21.27
CA PHE A 379 -4.78 -7.73 21.13
C PHE A 379 -5.28 -6.36 21.59
N ALA A 380 -4.39 -5.65 22.27
CA ALA A 380 -4.63 -4.28 22.73
C ALA A 380 -4.15 -3.25 21.69
N GLU A 381 -4.53 -1.99 21.91
CA GLU A 381 -3.99 -0.83 21.22
C GLU A 381 -2.48 -0.79 21.36
N TYR A 382 -1.79 -0.42 20.27
CA TYR A 382 -0.33 -0.32 20.30
C TYR A 382 0.19 0.89 19.52
N ARG A 383 1.41 1.28 19.90
CA ARG A 383 2.27 2.23 19.18
C ARG A 383 3.66 1.66 19.12
N GLY A 384 4.36 1.90 18.02
CA GLY A 384 5.70 1.37 17.88
C GLY A 384 6.52 2.10 16.83
N LEU A 385 7.77 1.71 16.78
CA LEU A 385 8.76 2.17 15.81
C LEU A 385 9.37 0.97 15.10
N ARG A 386 9.50 1.07 13.78
CA ARG A 386 10.26 0.15 12.95
C ARG A 386 11.39 0.93 12.30
N ASP A 387 12.63 0.74 12.78
CA ASP A 387 13.82 1.31 12.16
C ASP A 387 14.54 0.28 11.27
N LYS A 388 15.74 0.58 10.77
CA LYS A 388 16.49 -0.32 9.87
C LYS A 388 16.83 -1.65 10.53
N ARG A 389 16.93 -1.71 11.85
CA ARG A 389 17.36 -2.88 12.60
C ARG A 389 16.34 -3.37 13.61
N TYR A 390 15.66 -2.46 14.31
CA TYR A 390 14.80 -2.81 15.43
C TYR A 390 13.32 -2.57 15.12
N THR A 391 12.48 -3.45 15.66
CA THR A 391 11.04 -3.21 15.84
C THR A 391 10.77 -3.13 17.33
N TYR A 392 10.27 -1.97 17.80
CA TYR A 392 9.83 -1.79 19.17
C TYR A 392 8.35 -1.43 19.20
N VAL A 393 7.60 -2.08 20.08
CA VAL A 393 6.16 -1.87 20.24
C VAL A 393 5.80 -1.78 21.72
N ARG A 394 5.02 -0.75 22.05
CA ARG A 394 4.37 -0.57 23.34
C ARG A 394 2.87 -0.71 23.14
N SER A 395 2.22 -1.58 23.92
CA SER A 395 0.76 -1.64 24.04
C SER A 395 0.27 -0.60 25.05
N ILE A 396 -1.05 -0.42 25.15
CA ILE A 396 -1.63 0.44 26.20
C ILE A 396 -1.30 -0.07 27.61
N GLN A 397 -0.94 -1.34 27.75
CA GLN A 397 -0.56 -1.97 29.01
C GLN A 397 0.94 -1.81 29.34
N GLY A 398 1.74 -1.29 28.42
CA GLY A 398 3.19 -1.10 28.58
C GLY A 398 4.02 -1.73 27.47
N PRO A 399 5.36 -1.80 27.64
CA PRO A 399 6.27 -2.39 26.68
C PRO A 399 5.88 -3.82 26.33
N TRP A 400 5.82 -4.14 25.02
CA TRP A 400 5.29 -5.44 24.56
C TRP A 400 6.27 -6.22 23.69
N LEU A 401 6.77 -5.62 22.59
CA LEU A 401 7.66 -6.31 21.65
C LEU A 401 8.94 -5.52 21.39
N LEU A 402 10.05 -6.22 21.31
CA LEU A 402 11.34 -5.70 20.86
C LEU A 402 12.07 -6.80 20.07
N TYR A 403 12.35 -6.55 18.80
CA TYR A 403 13.09 -7.47 17.93
C TYR A 403 14.30 -6.81 17.29
N ASP A 404 15.41 -7.55 17.16
CA ASP A 404 16.57 -7.21 16.33
C ASP A 404 16.39 -7.89 14.96
N ASN A 405 15.82 -7.19 13.99
CA ASN A 405 15.44 -7.75 12.69
C ASN A 405 16.65 -8.15 11.80
N GLU A 406 17.87 -7.75 12.14
CA GLU A 406 19.09 -8.23 11.47
C GLU A 406 19.48 -9.62 11.97
N ARG A 407 19.35 -9.87 13.28
CA ARG A 407 19.70 -11.15 13.92
C ARG A 407 18.54 -12.13 13.95
N ASP A 408 17.32 -11.61 13.98
CA ASP A 408 16.07 -12.37 14.04
C ASP A 408 15.07 -11.84 12.98
N PRO A 409 15.32 -12.10 11.69
CA PRO A 409 14.48 -11.60 10.60
C PRO A 409 13.07 -12.20 10.57
N PHE A 410 12.81 -13.20 11.40
CA PHE A 410 11.49 -13.84 11.56
C PHE A 410 10.77 -13.42 12.84
N GLN A 411 11.40 -12.54 13.64
CA GLN A 411 10.82 -11.98 14.87
C GLN A 411 10.32 -13.06 15.85
N MET A 412 11.15 -14.09 16.07
CA MET A 412 10.83 -15.21 16.93
C MET A 412 11.29 -15.02 18.39
N HIS A 413 12.25 -14.13 18.63
CA HIS A 413 12.89 -13.92 19.92
C HIS A 413 12.62 -12.53 20.45
N ASN A 414 11.53 -12.38 21.21
CA ASN A 414 11.18 -11.11 21.84
C ASN A 414 12.22 -10.71 22.91
N LEU A 415 12.89 -9.60 22.70
CA LEU A 415 13.90 -9.02 23.59
C LEU A 415 13.32 -8.06 24.63
N CYS A 416 12.01 -7.79 24.60
CA CYS A 416 11.36 -6.89 25.53
C CYS A 416 11.49 -7.43 26.97
N GLY A 417 11.93 -6.59 27.91
CA GLY A 417 12.13 -6.98 29.31
C GLY A 417 13.42 -7.78 29.60
N LYS A 418 14.26 -8.06 28.59
CA LYS A 418 15.56 -8.71 28.77
C LYS A 418 16.62 -7.72 29.22
N SER A 419 17.47 -8.11 30.19
CA SER A 419 18.55 -7.25 30.73
C SER A 419 19.54 -6.82 29.64
N GLU A 420 19.92 -7.71 28.74
CA GLU A 420 20.83 -7.45 27.64
C GLU A 420 20.32 -6.40 26.63
N SER A 421 19.01 -6.22 26.53
CA SER A 421 18.38 -5.24 25.63
C SER A 421 17.96 -3.94 26.31
N ALA A 422 18.16 -3.78 27.63
CA ALA A 422 17.64 -2.66 28.41
C ALA A 422 18.07 -1.29 27.85
N LYS A 423 19.33 -1.16 27.40
CA LYS A 423 19.84 0.10 26.82
C LYS A 423 19.15 0.48 25.52
N ILE A 424 18.95 -0.50 24.62
CA ILE A 424 18.25 -0.31 23.35
C ILE A 424 16.77 -0.03 23.59
N HIS A 425 16.14 -0.78 24.48
CA HIS A 425 14.75 -0.57 24.88
C HIS A 425 14.52 0.87 25.34
N MET A 426 15.30 1.36 26.31
CA MET A 426 15.19 2.75 26.79
C MET A 426 15.42 3.80 25.69
N ALA A 427 16.28 3.53 24.72
CA ALA A 427 16.51 4.44 23.61
C ALA A 427 15.30 4.51 22.67
N LEU A 428 14.73 3.38 22.31
CA LEU A 428 13.55 3.29 21.44
C LEU A 428 12.28 3.82 22.12
N GLU A 429 12.14 3.60 23.43
CA GLU A 429 11.06 4.18 24.24
C GLU A 429 11.07 5.72 24.16
N ARG A 430 12.26 6.34 24.40
CA ARG A 430 12.38 7.80 24.27
C ARG A 430 12.08 8.32 22.87
N GLN A 431 12.47 7.57 21.83
CA GLN A 431 12.14 7.92 20.43
C GLN A 431 10.64 7.82 20.18
N LEU A 432 10.00 6.77 20.69
CA LEU A 432 8.55 6.60 20.57
C LEU A 432 7.80 7.75 21.28
N ASP A 433 8.20 8.10 22.51
CA ASP A 433 7.59 9.23 23.23
C ASP A 433 7.76 10.57 22.48
N ALA A 434 8.92 10.79 21.87
CA ALA A 434 9.15 11.97 21.04
C ALA A 434 8.23 11.97 19.80
N ARG A 435 8.05 10.80 19.16
CA ARG A 435 7.14 10.63 18.02
C ARG A 435 5.69 10.89 18.41
N LEU A 436 5.21 10.33 19.51
CA LEU A 436 3.85 10.55 20.01
C LEU A 436 3.59 12.03 20.28
N ARG A 437 4.52 12.73 20.94
CA ARG A 437 4.40 14.18 21.15
C ARG A 437 4.35 14.96 19.84
N SER A 438 5.17 14.63 18.84
CA SER A 438 5.19 15.31 17.55
C SER A 438 3.89 15.12 16.77
N LEU A 439 3.26 13.96 16.90
CA LEU A 439 1.98 13.61 16.27
C LEU A 439 0.76 14.03 17.12
N LYS A 440 0.98 14.56 18.33
CA LYS A 440 -0.09 14.86 19.31
C LYS A 440 -0.96 13.63 19.62
N ASP A 441 -0.35 12.43 19.59
CA ASP A 441 -1.03 11.19 19.91
C ASP A 441 -0.99 10.96 21.42
N GLU A 442 -2.13 11.08 22.08
CA GLU A 442 -2.28 10.91 23.53
C GLU A 442 -2.16 9.45 23.97
N PHE A 443 -2.18 8.52 23.03
CA PHE A 443 -2.18 7.07 23.24
C PHE A 443 -3.26 6.63 24.26
N LEU A 444 -4.49 6.99 23.95
CA LEU A 444 -5.66 6.68 24.78
C LEU A 444 -6.16 5.26 24.54
N PRO A 445 -6.98 4.71 25.47
CA PRO A 445 -7.75 3.50 25.21
C PRO A 445 -8.66 3.64 23.97
N ALA A 446 -8.88 2.52 23.26
CA ALA A 446 -9.71 2.48 22.05
C ALA A 446 -11.11 3.06 22.27
N SER A 447 -11.70 2.85 23.44
CA SER A 447 -13.02 3.40 23.79
C SER A 447 -13.10 4.92 23.68
N GLU A 448 -12.01 5.64 23.97
CA GLU A 448 -11.97 7.09 23.85
C GLU A 448 -11.93 7.55 22.39
N TYR A 449 -11.16 6.88 21.51
CA TYR A 449 -11.16 7.18 20.06
C TYR A 449 -12.52 6.85 19.43
N ILE A 450 -13.10 5.70 19.77
CA ILE A 450 -14.44 5.29 19.31
C ILE A 450 -15.49 6.32 19.72
N LYS A 451 -15.46 6.77 20.98
CA LYS A 451 -16.38 7.79 21.51
C LYS A 451 -16.21 9.14 20.83
N ARG A 452 -14.97 9.66 20.75
CA ARG A 452 -14.64 10.96 20.12
C ARG A 452 -15.05 11.00 18.65
N ALA A 453 -14.87 9.90 17.92
CA ALA A 453 -15.22 9.80 16.51
C ALA A 453 -16.70 9.42 16.25
N GLY A 454 -17.45 9.02 17.27
CA GLY A 454 -18.85 8.60 17.13
C GLY A 454 -19.05 7.30 16.37
N VAL A 455 -18.01 6.42 16.32
CA VAL A 455 -18.01 5.20 15.50
C VAL A 455 -18.35 3.92 16.31
N GLY A 456 -18.95 4.06 17.49
CA GLY A 456 -19.31 2.93 18.34
C GLY A 456 -20.34 1.95 17.75
N HIS A 457 -21.07 2.40 16.72
CA HIS A 457 -22.04 1.57 15.99
C HIS A 457 -21.41 0.78 14.83
N TYR A 458 -20.15 1.07 14.46
CA TYR A 458 -19.49 0.36 13.36
C TYR A 458 -19.27 -1.10 13.71
N ARG A 459 -19.50 -1.99 12.74
CA ARG A 459 -19.33 -3.44 12.88
C ARG A 459 -17.94 -3.81 13.39
N GLU A 460 -16.91 -3.20 12.82
CA GLU A 460 -15.50 -3.51 13.10
C GLU A 460 -15.14 -3.39 14.60
N VAL A 461 -15.79 -2.49 15.35
CA VAL A 461 -15.54 -2.31 16.79
C VAL A 461 -16.40 -3.22 17.68
N ASN A 462 -17.36 -3.96 17.10
CA ASN A 462 -18.30 -4.78 17.85
C ASN A 462 -17.96 -6.28 17.84
N VAL A 463 -16.84 -6.68 17.23
CA VAL A 463 -16.36 -8.06 17.31
C VAL A 463 -15.97 -8.38 18.77
N PRO A 464 -16.52 -9.42 19.40
CA PRO A 464 -16.22 -9.73 20.80
C PRO A 464 -14.74 -10.04 21.03
N VAL A 465 -14.19 -9.54 22.13
CA VAL A 465 -12.82 -9.86 22.56
C VAL A 465 -12.71 -11.33 22.94
N GLY A 466 -11.66 -12.01 22.48
CA GLY A 466 -11.39 -13.41 22.83
C GLY A 466 -12.26 -14.45 22.10
N HIS A 467 -13.16 -14.05 21.23
CA HIS A 467 -13.94 -15.00 20.43
C HIS A 467 -13.11 -15.57 19.29
N THR A 468 -13.00 -16.91 19.25
CA THR A 468 -12.29 -17.64 18.18
C THR A 468 -13.17 -17.91 16.95
N LYS A 469 -14.49 -17.69 17.04
CA LYS A 469 -15.42 -17.79 15.91
C LYS A 469 -15.96 -16.41 15.57
N SER A 470 -15.92 -16.05 14.30
CA SER A 470 -16.55 -14.83 13.83
C SER A 470 -18.06 -14.95 14.03
N PRO A 471 -18.75 -13.94 14.62
CA PRO A 471 -20.21 -13.92 14.67
C PRO A 471 -20.87 -13.83 13.29
N TRP A 472 -20.09 -13.67 12.23
CA TRP A 472 -20.51 -13.46 10.85
C TRP A 472 -20.33 -14.69 9.95
N GLY A 473 -20.22 -15.88 10.57
CA GLY A 473 -19.96 -17.14 9.88
C GLY A 473 -18.48 -17.50 9.85
N ASP A 474 -18.21 -18.77 9.64
CA ASP A 474 -16.87 -19.31 9.49
C ASP A 474 -16.30 -18.87 8.16
N TRP A 475 -15.77 -17.65 8.08
CA TRP A 475 -14.92 -17.32 6.95
C TRP A 475 -13.55 -18.02 6.99
N GLU A 476 -13.21 -18.66 8.13
CA GLU A 476 -12.22 -19.74 8.15
C GLU A 476 -12.63 -20.90 7.20
N SER A 477 -13.93 -21.18 7.00
CA SER A 477 -14.39 -22.14 6.01
C SER A 477 -14.21 -21.65 4.56
N THR A 478 -14.18 -20.35 4.30
CA THR A 478 -13.84 -19.78 2.99
C THR A 478 -12.35 -19.84 2.69
N TYR A 479 -11.48 -20.04 3.69
CA TYR A 479 -10.05 -20.28 3.46
C TYR A 479 -9.76 -21.70 2.95
N THR A 480 -10.63 -22.68 3.27
CA THR A 480 -10.37 -24.10 3.04
C THR A 480 -11.37 -24.81 2.16
N SER A 481 -12.52 -24.20 1.83
CA SER A 481 -13.57 -24.83 1.00
C SER A 481 -13.53 -24.30 -0.43
N GLY A 482 -12.78 -24.98 -1.27
CA GLY A 482 -12.78 -24.92 -2.72
C GLY A 482 -12.51 -26.29 -3.27
#